data_008e725eb35a8453262e42c8bac7a4a3
#
_entry.id   008e725eb35a8453262e42c8bac7a4a3
#
_cell.length_a   1.000
_cell.length_b   1.000
_cell.length_c   1.000
_cell.angle_alpha   90.00
_cell.angle_beta   90.00
_cell.angle_gamma   90.00
#
_symmetry.space_group_name_H-M   'P 1'
#
loop_
_entity.id
_entity.type
_entity.pdbx_description
1 polymer ?
#
loop_
_entity_poly.entity_id
_entity_poly.type
_entity_poly.pdbx_seq_one_letter_code
_entity_poly.pdbx_strand_id
1 'polypeptide(L)'
;CKVNVTSEEEVDAAFAKAREAHGQERILVNCAGIGNAIKTASRDKNDGSIKHYPLSAFDFVIQVNLVGTFRCIAKSAAGMMTLDPINDDGERGAIVNTASVAAEDGQMGQAAYSASKGGVVGMTLPIARDLMKEGIRVNTILPGIFNTPLMNAAPPQVKDALAASVPFPKRLGLPEEYAKLAMVMLENTYFNGEDVRLDGAIRMAPR
;
A
#
# COMPACT_ATOMS: atom_id res chain seq x y z
N CYS A 1 8.51 5.08 15.97
CA CYS A 1 9.87 4.97 15.43
C CYS A 1 9.92 5.55 14.02
N LYS A 2 11.04 6.18 13.64
CA LYS A 2 11.35 6.47 12.24
C LYS A 2 12.03 5.20 11.68
N VAL A 3 11.54 4.66 10.56
CA VAL A 3 11.99 3.40 9.98
C VAL A 3 12.09 3.52 8.48
N ASN A 4 13.18 3.05 7.90
CA ASN A 4 13.31 2.84 6.48
C ASN A 4 12.94 1.37 6.16
N VAL A 5 11.81 1.17 5.49
CA VAL A 5 11.32 -0.18 5.15
C VAL A 5 12.20 -0.94 4.15
N THR A 6 13.20 -0.27 3.54
CA THR A 6 14.19 -0.92 2.66
C THR A 6 15.36 -1.51 3.46
N SER A 7 15.55 -1.11 4.73
CA SER A 7 16.56 -1.69 5.63
C SER A 7 15.94 -2.79 6.49
N GLU A 8 16.53 -3.97 6.43
CA GLU A 8 16.09 -5.10 7.25
C GLU A 8 16.36 -4.83 8.73
N GLU A 9 17.52 -4.27 9.05
CA GLU A 9 17.94 -3.98 10.41
C GLU A 9 17.05 -2.93 11.07
N GLU A 10 16.67 -1.87 10.33
CA GLU A 10 15.77 -0.83 10.87
C GLU A 10 14.36 -1.38 11.12
N VAL A 11 13.86 -2.25 10.25
CA VAL A 11 12.57 -2.90 10.43
C VAL A 11 12.60 -3.83 11.63
N ASP A 12 13.64 -4.65 11.79
CA ASP A 12 13.81 -5.54 12.95
C ASP A 12 13.89 -4.75 14.26
N ALA A 13 14.67 -3.68 14.29
CA ALA A 13 14.78 -2.82 15.46
C ALA A 13 13.45 -2.16 15.84
N ALA A 14 12.65 -1.77 14.82
CA ALA A 14 11.33 -1.17 15.06
C ALA A 14 10.33 -2.17 15.64
N PHE A 15 10.26 -3.40 15.08
CA PHE A 15 9.43 -4.47 15.62
C PHE A 15 9.87 -4.84 17.05
N ALA A 16 11.18 -5.02 17.30
CA ALA A 16 11.69 -5.33 18.63
C ALA A 16 11.29 -4.25 19.64
N LYS A 17 11.48 -2.99 19.31
CA LYS A 17 11.10 -1.87 20.18
C LYS A 17 9.59 -1.79 20.44
N ALA A 18 8.77 -2.03 19.42
CA ALA A 18 7.32 -2.03 19.55
C ALA A 18 6.86 -3.20 20.45
N ARG A 19 7.42 -4.39 20.24
CA ARG A 19 7.11 -5.60 21.01
C ARG A 19 7.56 -5.50 22.48
N GLU A 20 8.68 -4.87 22.74
CA GLU A 20 9.14 -4.58 24.12
C GLU A 20 8.13 -3.68 24.86
N ALA A 21 7.56 -2.68 24.17
CA ALA A 21 6.66 -1.70 24.78
C ALA A 21 5.20 -2.19 24.89
N HIS A 22 4.72 -3.01 23.95
CA HIS A 22 3.30 -3.31 23.77
C HIS A 22 2.98 -4.81 23.63
N GLY A 23 3.97 -5.68 23.66
CA GLY A 23 3.83 -7.11 23.36
C GLY A 23 3.78 -7.38 21.85
N GLN A 24 3.63 -8.65 21.49
CA GLN A 24 3.56 -9.09 20.10
C GLN A 24 2.30 -8.54 19.42
N GLU A 25 2.48 -7.90 18.28
CA GLU A 25 1.37 -7.37 17.49
C GLU A 25 0.50 -8.49 16.91
N ARG A 26 -0.82 -8.22 16.82
CA ARG A 26 -1.82 -9.02 16.12
C ARG A 26 -2.35 -8.32 14.88
N ILE A 27 -2.00 -7.06 14.71
CA ILE A 27 -2.46 -6.22 13.60
C ILE A 27 -1.25 -5.57 12.95
N LEU A 28 -1.17 -5.69 11.62
CA LEU A 28 -0.22 -4.95 10.80
C LEU A 28 -0.97 -4.16 9.73
N VAL A 29 -0.75 -2.84 9.67
CA VAL A 29 -1.25 -2.00 8.58
C VAL A 29 -0.06 -1.40 7.83
N ASN A 30 0.16 -1.81 6.58
CA ASN A 30 1.24 -1.33 5.74
C ASN A 30 0.80 -0.09 4.96
N CYS A 31 1.30 1.09 5.35
CA CYS A 31 1.01 2.37 4.68
C CYS A 31 2.25 3.04 4.07
N ALA A 32 3.45 2.48 4.25
CA ALA A 32 4.65 3.04 3.68
C ALA A 32 4.62 2.96 2.15
N GLY A 33 4.95 4.07 1.48
CA GLY A 33 4.97 4.08 0.02
C GLY A 33 5.45 5.41 -0.54
N ILE A 34 6.00 5.32 -1.74
CA ILE A 34 6.44 6.47 -2.55
C ILE A 34 5.91 6.32 -3.97
N GLY A 35 5.86 7.44 -4.69
CA GLY A 35 5.55 7.47 -6.11
C GLY A 35 6.56 8.31 -6.87
N ASN A 36 6.68 8.04 -8.17
CA ASN A 36 7.33 8.92 -9.10
C ASN A 36 6.52 9.00 -10.41
N ALA A 37 6.78 10.00 -11.22
CA ALA A 37 6.12 10.21 -12.51
C ALA A 37 7.19 10.41 -13.59
N ILE A 38 7.78 9.29 -14.03
CA ILE A 38 8.83 9.28 -15.06
C ILE A 38 8.36 8.38 -16.21
N LYS A 39 8.34 8.91 -17.43
CA LYS A 39 7.96 8.14 -18.63
C LYS A 39 8.99 7.06 -18.93
N THR A 40 8.54 5.92 -19.43
CA THR A 40 9.40 4.80 -19.88
C THR A 40 10.49 5.28 -20.84
N ALA A 41 10.14 6.14 -21.78
CA ALA A 41 11.07 6.90 -22.59
C ALA A 41 10.42 8.24 -22.95
N SER A 42 11.24 9.25 -23.18
CA SER A 42 10.77 10.58 -23.53
C SER A 42 11.75 11.30 -24.46
N ARG A 43 11.20 12.17 -25.30
CA ARG A 43 11.98 13.11 -26.08
C ARG A 43 11.99 14.47 -25.38
N ASP A 44 13.17 15.02 -25.17
CA ASP A 44 13.33 16.39 -24.66
C ASP A 44 12.78 17.38 -25.69
N LYS A 45 11.99 18.35 -25.23
CA LYS A 45 11.34 19.33 -26.12
C LYS A 45 12.30 20.39 -26.64
N ASN A 46 13.42 20.62 -25.95
CA ASN A 46 14.35 21.71 -26.28
C ASN A 46 15.39 21.26 -27.30
N ASP A 47 15.99 20.07 -27.08
CA ASP A 47 17.12 19.58 -27.90
C ASP A 47 16.80 18.31 -28.68
N GLY A 48 15.61 17.73 -28.50
CA GLY A 48 15.19 16.51 -29.19
C GLY A 48 15.86 15.22 -28.67
N SER A 49 16.69 15.31 -27.65
CA SER A 49 17.39 14.15 -27.08
C SER A 49 16.41 13.11 -26.52
N ILE A 50 16.78 11.84 -26.62
CA ILE A 50 15.98 10.72 -26.10
C ILE A 50 16.54 10.31 -24.75
N LYS A 51 15.64 10.22 -23.76
CA LYS A 51 15.96 9.75 -22.40
C LYS A 51 15.10 8.53 -22.09
N HIS A 52 15.71 7.49 -21.52
CA HIS A 52 14.94 6.35 -21.00
C HIS A 52 14.73 6.51 -19.48
N TYR A 53 13.82 5.74 -18.93
CA TYR A 53 13.59 5.68 -17.49
C TYR A 53 14.86 5.22 -16.76
N PRO A 54 15.35 5.92 -15.72
CA PRO A 54 16.47 5.46 -14.90
C PRO A 54 16.07 4.20 -14.11
N LEU A 55 16.74 3.07 -14.34
CA LEU A 55 16.40 1.80 -13.67
C LEU A 55 16.55 1.88 -12.15
N SER A 56 17.52 2.65 -11.65
CA SER A 56 17.66 2.90 -10.20
C SER A 56 16.43 3.56 -9.58
N ALA A 57 15.74 4.46 -10.31
CA ALA A 57 14.50 5.08 -9.83
C ALA A 57 13.33 4.09 -9.87
N PHE A 58 13.31 3.15 -10.82
CA PHE A 58 12.35 2.06 -10.88
C PHE A 58 12.55 1.13 -9.68
N ASP A 59 13.77 0.64 -9.50
CA ASP A 59 14.14 -0.27 -8.43
C ASP A 59 13.82 0.32 -7.06
N PHE A 60 14.13 1.59 -6.83
CA PHE A 60 13.85 2.25 -5.56
C PHE A 60 12.35 2.23 -5.21
N VAL A 61 11.45 2.46 -6.18
CA VAL A 61 10.01 2.35 -5.95
C VAL A 61 9.58 0.93 -5.61
N ILE A 62 10.14 -0.07 -6.30
CA ILE A 62 9.88 -1.49 -6.02
C ILE A 62 10.37 -1.86 -4.62
N GLN A 63 11.58 -1.44 -4.25
CA GLN A 63 12.17 -1.74 -2.93
C GLN A 63 11.32 -1.16 -1.79
N VAL A 64 10.83 0.07 -1.91
CA VAL A 64 10.01 0.68 -0.86
C VAL A 64 8.61 0.06 -0.84
N ASN A 65 7.90 0.09 -1.98
CA ASN A 65 6.46 -0.19 -2.00
C ASN A 65 6.13 -1.68 -1.95
N LEU A 66 6.94 -2.52 -2.58
CA LEU A 66 6.65 -3.95 -2.71
C LEU A 66 7.51 -4.77 -1.74
N VAL A 67 8.83 -4.68 -1.87
CA VAL A 67 9.74 -5.48 -1.04
C VAL A 67 9.65 -5.07 0.42
N GLY A 68 9.55 -3.75 0.71
CA GLY A 68 9.37 -3.23 2.06
C GLY A 68 8.06 -3.68 2.70
N THR A 69 6.95 -3.66 1.94
CA THR A 69 5.66 -4.20 2.40
C THR A 69 5.77 -5.69 2.71
N PHE A 70 6.34 -6.49 1.81
CA PHE A 70 6.51 -7.94 2.02
C PHE A 70 7.42 -8.23 3.22
N ARG A 71 8.51 -7.47 3.41
CA ARG A 71 9.39 -7.59 4.58
C ARG A 71 8.62 -7.41 5.89
N CYS A 72 7.78 -6.39 5.99
CA CYS A 72 6.96 -6.15 7.17
C CYS A 72 5.94 -7.28 7.38
N ILE A 73 5.30 -7.76 6.31
CA ILE A 73 4.36 -8.89 6.36
C ILE A 73 5.05 -10.13 6.92
N ALA A 74 6.19 -10.54 6.34
CA ALA A 74 6.88 -11.76 6.73
C ALA A 74 7.31 -11.74 8.21
N LYS A 75 7.87 -10.60 8.67
CA LYS A 75 8.33 -10.45 10.06
C LYS A 75 7.18 -10.39 11.06
N SER A 76 6.08 -9.70 10.72
CA SER A 76 4.90 -9.63 11.58
C SER A 76 4.16 -10.97 11.63
N ALA A 77 3.95 -11.62 10.49
CA ALA A 77 3.31 -12.93 10.43
C ALA A 77 4.07 -13.97 11.26
N ALA A 78 5.40 -14.03 11.15
CA ALA A 78 6.22 -14.93 11.96
C ALA A 78 6.05 -14.68 13.47
N GLY A 79 5.91 -13.42 13.88
CA GLY A 79 5.60 -13.08 15.27
C GLY A 79 4.17 -13.47 15.66
N MET A 80 3.17 -13.20 14.83
CA MET A 80 1.76 -13.56 15.08
C MET A 80 1.59 -15.08 15.27
N MET A 81 2.36 -15.91 14.56
CA MET A 81 2.33 -17.38 14.71
C MET A 81 2.71 -17.87 16.11
N THR A 82 3.41 -17.06 16.91
CA THR A 82 3.78 -17.40 18.29
C THR A 82 2.66 -17.16 19.31
N LEU A 83 1.56 -16.53 18.90
CA LEU A 83 0.46 -16.15 19.74
C LEU A 83 -0.61 -17.23 19.81
N ASP A 84 -1.31 -17.31 20.94
CA ASP A 84 -2.52 -18.13 21.04
C ASP A 84 -3.65 -17.53 20.20
N PRO A 85 -4.56 -18.35 19.64
CA PRO A 85 -5.77 -17.89 18.97
C PRO A 85 -6.63 -16.99 19.88
N ILE A 86 -7.34 -16.03 19.27
CA ILE A 86 -8.24 -15.12 19.99
C ILE A 86 -9.71 -15.51 19.92
N ASN A 87 -10.05 -16.50 19.10
CA ASN A 87 -11.42 -16.98 18.91
C ASN A 87 -11.45 -18.47 18.51
N ASP A 88 -12.67 -19.04 18.43
CA ASP A 88 -12.90 -20.45 18.11
C ASP A 88 -12.51 -20.81 16.66
N ASP A 89 -12.41 -19.83 15.76
CA ASP A 89 -11.93 -20.03 14.39
C ASP A 89 -10.40 -20.17 14.32
N GLY A 90 -9.70 -19.94 15.42
CA GLY A 90 -8.24 -20.05 15.51
C GLY A 90 -7.49 -18.80 15.03
N GLU A 91 -8.14 -17.63 14.96
CA GLU A 91 -7.53 -16.39 14.50
C GLU A 91 -6.40 -15.92 15.42
N ARG A 92 -5.23 -15.59 14.87
CA ARG A 92 -4.08 -15.02 15.58
C ARG A 92 -3.80 -13.57 15.20
N GLY A 93 -4.21 -13.14 14.01
CA GLY A 93 -3.99 -11.76 13.59
C GLY A 93 -4.49 -11.43 12.20
N ALA A 94 -4.39 -10.15 11.84
CA ALA A 94 -4.81 -9.65 10.53
C ALA A 94 -3.84 -8.59 9.98
N ILE A 95 -3.65 -8.62 8.67
CA ILE A 95 -2.77 -7.72 7.92
C ILE A 95 -3.59 -6.97 6.88
N VAL A 96 -3.43 -5.65 6.83
CA VAL A 96 -4.03 -4.78 5.81
C VAL A 96 -2.91 -4.06 5.06
N ASN A 97 -2.86 -4.24 3.75
CA ASN A 97 -1.89 -3.60 2.88
C ASN A 97 -2.51 -2.41 2.13
N THR A 98 -1.69 -1.44 1.78
CA THR A 98 -2.07 -0.30 0.96
C THR A 98 -1.48 -0.43 -0.44
N ALA A 99 -2.33 -0.80 -1.41
CA ALA A 99 -2.00 -0.72 -2.83
C ALA A 99 -2.31 0.70 -3.39
N SER A 100 -2.97 0.76 -4.51
CA SER A 100 -3.51 1.98 -5.14
C SER A 100 -4.40 1.57 -6.32
N VAL A 101 -5.35 2.41 -6.69
CA VAL A 101 -6.06 2.26 -7.97
C VAL A 101 -5.10 2.29 -9.18
N ALA A 102 -3.91 2.86 -9.02
CA ALA A 102 -2.86 2.82 -10.04
C ALA A 102 -2.32 1.41 -10.33
N ALA A 103 -2.64 0.41 -9.50
CA ALA A 103 -2.38 -0.99 -9.81
C ALA A 103 -3.15 -1.46 -11.06
N GLU A 104 -4.31 -0.86 -11.31
CA GLU A 104 -5.23 -1.18 -12.41
C GLU A 104 -5.31 -0.05 -13.44
N ASP A 105 -5.43 1.20 -12.97
CA ASP A 105 -5.67 2.40 -13.79
C ASP A 105 -4.41 3.28 -13.89
N GLY A 106 -3.23 2.71 -14.05
CA GLY A 106 -1.96 3.45 -14.08
C GLY A 106 -1.92 4.55 -15.15
N GLN A 107 -1.45 5.73 -14.75
CA GLN A 107 -1.32 6.90 -15.60
C GLN A 107 0.06 6.97 -16.27
N MET A 108 0.21 7.87 -17.23
CA MET A 108 1.50 8.14 -17.88
C MET A 108 2.57 8.50 -16.83
N GLY A 109 3.71 7.80 -16.90
CA GLY A 109 4.82 7.97 -15.98
C GLY A 109 4.75 7.11 -14.72
N GLN A 110 3.69 6.32 -14.51
CA GLN A 110 3.49 5.53 -13.30
C GLN A 110 3.95 4.06 -13.43
N ALA A 111 4.75 3.70 -14.43
CA ALA A 111 5.14 2.30 -14.65
C ALA A 111 5.72 1.61 -13.40
N ALA A 112 6.68 2.24 -12.71
CA ALA A 112 7.25 1.69 -11.47
C ALA A 112 6.22 1.65 -10.33
N TYR A 113 5.44 2.72 -10.17
CA TYR A 113 4.42 2.81 -9.13
C TYR A 113 3.32 1.76 -9.34
N SER A 114 2.77 1.68 -10.56
CA SER A 114 1.75 0.68 -10.92
C SER A 114 2.27 -0.75 -10.77
N ALA A 115 3.49 -1.04 -11.21
CA ALA A 115 4.12 -2.35 -11.02
C ALA A 115 4.24 -2.70 -9.52
N SER A 116 4.69 -1.75 -8.69
CA SER A 116 4.82 -1.98 -7.25
C SER A 116 3.48 -2.24 -6.58
N LYS A 117 2.45 -1.46 -6.92
CA LYS A 117 1.10 -1.57 -6.34
C LYS A 117 0.33 -2.77 -6.89
N GLY A 118 0.52 -3.11 -8.17
CA GLY A 118 0.06 -4.36 -8.76
C GLY A 118 0.69 -5.59 -8.12
N GLY A 119 1.98 -5.51 -7.75
CA GLY A 119 2.67 -6.54 -6.98
C GLY A 119 2.06 -6.75 -5.59
N VAL A 120 1.69 -5.66 -4.89
CA VAL A 120 0.99 -5.75 -3.58
C VAL A 120 -0.37 -6.45 -3.73
N VAL A 121 -1.15 -6.11 -4.76
CA VAL A 121 -2.42 -6.81 -5.09
C VAL A 121 -2.15 -8.29 -5.38
N GLY A 122 -1.19 -8.57 -6.27
CA GLY A 122 -0.88 -9.94 -6.70
C GLY A 122 -0.39 -10.86 -5.57
N MET A 123 0.25 -10.33 -4.53
CA MET A 123 0.71 -11.14 -3.40
C MET A 123 -0.33 -11.33 -2.29
N THR A 124 -1.47 -10.61 -2.31
CA THR A 124 -2.48 -10.64 -1.25
C THR A 124 -3.05 -12.06 -1.05
N LEU A 125 -3.62 -12.63 -2.09
CA LEU A 125 -4.24 -13.97 -2.01
C LEU A 125 -3.22 -15.09 -1.75
N PRO A 126 -2.04 -15.16 -2.40
CA PRO A 126 -1.03 -16.15 -2.06
C PRO A 126 -0.62 -16.13 -0.60
N ILE A 127 -0.35 -14.94 -0.03
CA ILE A 127 0.04 -14.81 1.38
C ILE A 127 -1.10 -15.23 2.32
N ALA A 128 -2.34 -14.84 2.02
CA ALA A 128 -3.51 -15.29 2.80
C ALA A 128 -3.62 -16.83 2.81
N ARG A 129 -3.29 -17.49 1.69
CA ARG A 129 -3.27 -18.96 1.60
C ARG A 129 -2.09 -19.59 2.33
N ASP A 130 -0.91 -18.99 2.26
CA ASP A 130 0.27 -19.44 3.03
C ASP A 130 0.00 -19.44 4.52
N LEU A 131 -0.72 -18.43 5.01
CA LEU A 131 -0.98 -18.17 6.43
C LEU A 131 -2.31 -18.76 6.94
N MET A 132 -3.11 -19.43 6.10
CA MET A 132 -4.44 -19.90 6.45
C MET A 132 -4.47 -20.86 7.65
N LYS A 133 -3.45 -21.75 7.77
CA LYS A 133 -3.35 -22.71 8.88
C LYS A 133 -2.91 -22.05 10.19
N GLU A 134 -2.35 -20.86 10.11
CA GLU A 134 -1.88 -20.09 11.25
C GLU A 134 -2.93 -19.08 11.74
N GLY A 135 -4.10 -19.03 11.11
CA GLY A 135 -5.18 -18.11 11.49
C GLY A 135 -4.80 -16.64 11.32
N ILE A 136 -4.04 -16.31 10.28
CA ILE A 136 -3.64 -14.93 9.96
C ILE A 136 -4.28 -14.53 8.64
N ARG A 137 -5.08 -13.45 8.65
CA ARG A 137 -5.78 -12.92 7.48
C ARG A 137 -4.98 -11.82 6.81
N VAL A 138 -5.09 -11.71 5.49
CA VAL A 138 -4.39 -10.69 4.70
C VAL A 138 -5.32 -10.09 3.67
N ASN A 139 -5.50 -8.77 3.71
CA ASN A 139 -6.32 -8.04 2.76
C ASN A 139 -5.59 -6.79 2.26
N THR A 140 -6.06 -6.21 1.17
CA THR A 140 -5.45 -5.03 0.55
C THR A 140 -6.51 -4.00 0.20
N ILE A 141 -6.23 -2.73 0.49
CA ILE A 141 -7.04 -1.60 0.04
C ILE A 141 -6.34 -0.94 -1.14
N LEU A 142 -7.09 -0.63 -2.18
CA LEU A 142 -6.67 0.17 -3.34
C LEU A 142 -7.30 1.57 -3.21
N PRO A 143 -6.65 2.52 -2.52
CA PRO A 143 -7.18 3.87 -2.42
C PRO A 143 -7.16 4.58 -3.78
N GLY A 144 -8.17 5.40 -4.02
CA GLY A 144 -8.16 6.43 -5.05
C GLY A 144 -7.32 7.64 -4.60
N ILE A 145 -7.83 8.84 -4.84
CA ILE A 145 -7.12 10.06 -4.49
C ILE A 145 -7.58 10.56 -3.13
N PHE A 146 -6.69 10.51 -2.14
CA PHE A 146 -6.96 10.89 -0.77
C PHE A 146 -6.23 12.18 -0.37
N ASN A 147 -6.86 12.98 0.49
CA ASN A 147 -6.28 14.18 1.08
C ASN A 147 -5.31 13.78 2.20
N THR A 148 -4.08 13.49 1.83
CA THR A 148 -3.00 13.05 2.73
C THR A 148 -1.83 14.02 2.72
N PRO A 149 -0.87 13.93 3.66
CA PRO A 149 0.35 14.73 3.63
C PRO A 149 1.11 14.66 2.29
N LEU A 150 1.05 13.53 1.58
CA LEU A 150 1.64 13.38 0.24
C LEU A 150 1.03 14.37 -0.77
N MET A 151 -0.27 14.68 -0.62
CA MET A 151 -0.97 15.66 -1.46
C MET A 151 -0.75 17.11 -1.03
N ASN A 152 -0.15 17.38 0.15
CA ASN A 152 0.05 18.74 0.63
C ASN A 152 1.04 19.54 -0.23
N ALA A 153 1.95 18.86 -0.92
CA ALA A 153 2.87 19.48 -1.86
C ALA A 153 2.22 19.91 -3.20
N ALA A 154 1.00 19.45 -3.49
CA ALA A 154 0.30 19.80 -4.73
C ALA A 154 -0.34 21.19 -4.61
N PRO A 155 -0.25 22.05 -5.66
CA PRO A 155 -0.94 23.34 -5.71
C PRO A 155 -2.46 23.17 -5.54
N PRO A 156 -3.16 24.19 -4.96
CA PRO A 156 -4.62 24.14 -4.77
C PRO A 156 -5.40 23.79 -6.04
N GLN A 157 -5.06 24.40 -7.17
CA GLN A 157 -5.72 24.15 -8.45
C GLN A 157 -5.61 22.69 -8.91
N VAL A 158 -4.48 22.03 -8.60
CA VAL A 158 -4.29 20.59 -8.89
C VAL A 158 -5.18 19.75 -8.00
N LYS A 159 -5.26 20.08 -6.70
CA LYS A 159 -6.16 19.39 -5.76
C LYS A 159 -7.63 19.52 -6.17
N ASP A 160 -8.05 20.73 -6.57
CA ASP A 160 -9.42 20.98 -7.03
C ASP A 160 -9.75 20.21 -8.30
N ALA A 161 -8.83 20.15 -9.26
CA ALA A 161 -8.98 19.37 -10.49
C ALA A 161 -9.09 17.86 -10.19
N LEU A 162 -8.26 17.36 -9.29
CA LEU A 162 -8.30 15.96 -8.85
C LEU A 162 -9.61 15.64 -8.12
N ALA A 163 -10.06 16.53 -7.23
CA ALA A 163 -11.34 16.38 -6.54
C ALA A 163 -12.52 16.36 -7.50
N ALA A 164 -12.51 17.22 -8.51
CA ALA A 164 -13.54 17.28 -9.55
C ALA A 164 -13.58 16.04 -10.45
N SER A 165 -12.46 15.31 -10.56
CA SER A 165 -12.38 14.05 -11.32
C SER A 165 -13.02 12.86 -10.63
N VAL A 166 -13.24 12.93 -9.30
CA VAL A 166 -13.94 11.88 -8.55
C VAL A 166 -15.42 11.93 -8.88
N PRO A 167 -16.02 10.83 -9.35
CA PRO A 167 -17.46 10.81 -9.72
C PRO A 167 -18.38 11.15 -8.55
N PHE A 168 -18.24 10.49 -7.40
CA PHE A 168 -19.01 10.76 -6.19
C PHE A 168 -18.34 10.11 -4.94
N PRO A 169 -18.24 10.84 -3.84
CA PRO A 169 -18.49 12.29 -3.68
C PRO A 169 -17.42 13.12 -4.42
N LYS A 170 -17.79 14.30 -4.92
CA LYS A 170 -16.88 15.19 -5.67
C LYS A 170 -15.88 15.88 -4.75
N ARG A 171 -14.99 15.11 -4.18
CA ARG A 171 -13.90 15.54 -3.30
C ARG A 171 -12.84 14.45 -3.20
N LEU A 172 -11.70 14.79 -2.65
CA LEU A 172 -10.70 13.81 -2.25
C LEU A 172 -11.24 12.93 -1.11
N GLY A 173 -10.83 11.69 -1.07
CA GLY A 173 -11.07 10.79 0.07
C GLY A 173 -10.40 11.32 1.35
N LEU A 174 -10.97 11.01 2.50
CA LEU A 174 -10.43 11.40 3.80
C LEU A 174 -9.69 10.21 4.44
N PRO A 175 -8.58 10.45 5.17
CA PRO A 175 -7.86 9.38 5.87
C PRO A 175 -8.75 8.51 6.76
N GLU A 176 -9.77 9.11 7.39
CA GLU A 176 -10.73 8.41 8.24
C GLU A 176 -11.61 7.42 7.46
N GLU A 177 -11.85 7.66 6.16
CA GLU A 177 -12.60 6.74 5.31
C GLU A 177 -11.75 5.50 4.97
N TYR A 178 -10.44 5.69 4.77
CA TYR A 178 -9.50 4.58 4.67
C TYR A 178 -9.47 3.77 5.98
N ALA A 179 -9.34 4.44 7.12
CA ALA A 179 -9.28 3.79 8.43
C ALA A 179 -10.56 2.98 8.72
N LYS A 180 -11.74 3.47 8.35
CA LYS A 180 -13.00 2.73 8.50
C LYS A 180 -13.00 1.43 7.71
N LEU A 181 -12.53 1.42 6.46
CA LEU A 181 -12.44 0.19 5.67
C LEU A 181 -11.39 -0.77 6.25
N ALA A 182 -10.25 -0.24 6.68
CA ALA A 182 -9.23 -1.05 7.36
C ALA A 182 -9.81 -1.72 8.62
N MET A 183 -10.58 -1.01 9.44
CA MET A 183 -11.26 -1.57 10.60
C MET A 183 -12.25 -2.68 10.23
N VAL A 184 -13.05 -2.50 9.17
CA VAL A 184 -13.92 -3.57 8.67
C VAL A 184 -13.13 -4.83 8.29
N MET A 185 -11.98 -4.69 7.62
CA MET A 185 -11.12 -5.82 7.27
C MET A 185 -10.48 -6.48 8.51
N LEU A 186 -10.24 -5.72 9.57
CA LEU A 186 -9.68 -6.23 10.83
C LEU A 186 -10.74 -6.94 11.68
N GLU A 187 -11.97 -6.41 11.76
CA GLU A 187 -13.02 -6.91 12.62
C GLU A 187 -13.86 -8.05 11.99
N ASN A 188 -13.97 -8.08 10.65
CA ASN A 188 -14.73 -9.11 9.96
C ASN A 188 -13.84 -10.32 9.67
N THR A 189 -13.97 -11.38 10.46
CA THR A 189 -13.14 -12.59 10.37
C THR A 189 -13.29 -13.35 9.05
N TYR A 190 -14.39 -13.15 8.32
CA TYR A 190 -14.62 -13.78 7.01
C TYR A 190 -13.97 -13.00 5.85
N PHE A 191 -13.37 -11.83 6.13
CA PHE A 191 -12.69 -11.01 5.14
C PHE A 191 -11.22 -11.43 5.05
N ASN A 192 -10.87 -12.21 4.02
CA ASN A 192 -9.51 -12.75 3.87
C ASN A 192 -9.15 -12.99 2.39
N GLY A 193 -7.98 -12.53 1.98
CA GLY A 193 -7.44 -12.73 0.65
C GLY A 193 -7.98 -11.78 -0.42
N GLU A 194 -8.68 -10.72 -0.02
CA GLU A 194 -9.34 -9.78 -0.93
C GLU A 194 -8.59 -8.45 -1.09
N ASP A 195 -8.79 -7.84 -2.25
CA ASP A 195 -8.40 -6.48 -2.55
C ASP A 195 -9.63 -5.63 -2.89
N VAL A 196 -9.72 -4.44 -2.29
CA VAL A 196 -10.90 -3.58 -2.39
C VAL A 196 -10.51 -2.17 -2.80
N ARG A 197 -11.11 -1.69 -3.88
CA ARG A 197 -11.02 -0.28 -4.29
C ARG A 197 -11.84 0.61 -3.36
N LEU A 198 -11.21 1.69 -2.89
CA LEU A 198 -11.86 2.76 -2.12
C LEU A 198 -11.56 4.10 -2.81
N ASP A 199 -12.39 4.50 -3.79
CA ASP A 199 -11.96 5.48 -4.77
C ASP A 199 -13.05 6.44 -5.29
N GLY A 200 -14.26 6.41 -4.73
CA GLY A 200 -15.37 7.25 -5.20
C GLY A 200 -15.77 6.99 -6.65
N ALA A 201 -15.57 5.76 -7.11
CA ALA A 201 -15.81 5.29 -8.49
C ALA A 201 -14.89 5.92 -9.56
N ILE A 202 -13.74 6.50 -9.17
CA ILE A 202 -12.81 7.04 -10.15
C ILE A 202 -12.18 5.92 -10.99
N ARG A 203 -12.01 6.19 -12.27
CA ARG A 203 -11.11 5.47 -13.15
C ARG A 203 -10.14 6.50 -13.71
N MET A 204 -8.85 6.29 -13.42
CA MET A 204 -7.84 7.31 -13.73
C MET A 204 -7.70 7.49 -15.23
N ALA A 205 -7.88 8.73 -15.71
CA ALA A 205 -7.56 9.06 -17.10
C ALA A 205 -6.05 8.90 -17.35
N PRO A 206 -5.61 8.71 -18.61
CA PRO A 206 -4.18 8.55 -18.92
C PRO A 206 -3.30 9.73 -18.46
N ARG A 207 -3.91 10.90 -18.24
CA ARG A 207 -3.29 12.13 -17.70
C ARG A 207 -4.20 12.79 -16.70
#